data_62039dca567eb25c16bd9539a0afb1e4
#
_entry.id   62039dca567eb25c16bd9539a0afb1e4
#
_cell.length_a   1.000
_cell.length_b   1.000
_cell.length_c   1.000
_cell.angle_alpha   90.00
_cell.angle_beta   90.00
_cell.angle_gamma   90.00
#
_symmetry.space_group_name_H-M   'P 1'
#
loop_
_entity.id
_entity.type
_entity.pdbx_description
1 polymer ?
#
loop_
_entity_poly.entity_id
_entity_poly.type
_entity_poly.pdbx_seq_one_letter_code
_entity_poly.pdbx_strand_id
1 'polypeptide(L)'
;MNISMMPQLHAPLKGISIKQSVTAIGRIRGLSNGVLQQEVNEILQKLDIKKRENKTGEKLSGGLKRLTSFAMAVISPPKIILLDELTNDVDPIRRHKLWSYLKELASKGHIVVIVTHNILEVEKYADKYYLFENGKVKTYGNVRELSVSSKSIVRFLVKSKRTLEDFPFEYAININGEVECQLDNQKVSKLFEWIADRIDKKLISYYSVATETLNDSYGELAEK
;
A
#
# COMPACT_ATOMS: atom_id res chain seq x y z
N MET A 1 -6.56 15.07 -23.56
CA MET A 1 -5.34 14.54 -22.93
C MET A 1 -5.65 13.17 -22.35
N ASN A 2 -4.89 12.13 -22.70
CA ASN A 2 -5.24 10.73 -22.35
C ASN A 2 -4.43 10.17 -21.18
N ILE A 3 -3.33 10.81 -20.81
CA ILE A 3 -2.38 10.34 -19.78
C ILE A 3 -2.00 11.50 -18.88
N SER A 4 -1.88 11.25 -17.58
CA SER A 4 -1.21 12.10 -16.61
C SER A 4 -0.13 11.34 -15.86
N MET A 5 0.85 12.06 -15.36
CA MET A 5 1.94 11.49 -14.56
C MET A 5 2.20 12.35 -13.34
N MET A 6 2.42 11.68 -12.22
CA MET A 6 2.99 12.24 -11.01
C MET A 6 4.38 11.61 -10.82
N PRO A 7 5.47 12.33 -11.07
CA PRO A 7 6.82 11.80 -10.90
C PRO A 7 7.21 11.74 -9.41
N GLN A 8 8.22 10.94 -9.09
CA GLN A 8 8.74 10.79 -7.74
C GLN A 8 9.25 12.12 -7.16
N LEU A 9 10.05 12.84 -7.94
CA LEU A 9 10.56 14.15 -7.56
C LEU A 9 9.67 15.24 -8.14
N HIS A 10 9.03 15.99 -7.28
CA HIS A 10 8.21 17.13 -7.65
C HIS A 10 8.23 18.16 -6.52
N ALA A 11 8.18 19.39 -6.87
CA ALA A 11 8.02 20.48 -5.93
C ALA A 11 6.95 21.43 -6.45
N PRO A 12 5.89 21.70 -5.68
CA PRO A 12 5.02 22.83 -5.96
C PRO A 12 5.88 24.10 -6.06
N LEU A 13 5.55 24.96 -7.02
CA LEU A 13 6.31 26.17 -7.28
C LEU A 13 6.32 27.10 -6.05
N LYS A 14 7.46 27.76 -5.80
CA LYS A 14 7.57 28.81 -4.77
C LYS A 14 6.58 29.93 -5.06
N GLY A 15 5.97 30.50 -4.01
CA GLY A 15 5.00 31.60 -4.15
C GLY A 15 3.64 31.19 -4.68
N ILE A 16 3.44 29.94 -5.12
CA ILE A 16 2.16 29.44 -5.64
C ILE A 16 1.49 28.55 -4.61
N SER A 17 0.20 28.80 -4.31
CA SER A 17 -0.53 28.00 -3.34
C SER A 17 -0.99 26.64 -3.90
N ILE A 18 -1.38 25.71 -2.99
CA ILE A 18 -1.97 24.43 -3.34
C ILE A 18 -3.13 24.63 -4.33
N LYS A 19 -4.08 25.51 -3.96
CA LYS A 19 -5.25 25.80 -4.80
C LYS A 19 -4.85 26.32 -6.18
N GLN A 20 -3.91 27.27 -6.24
CA GLN A 20 -3.42 27.82 -7.50
C GLN A 20 -2.75 26.77 -8.37
N SER A 21 -1.94 25.90 -7.78
CA SER A 21 -1.24 24.80 -8.51
C SER A 21 -2.24 23.86 -9.18
N VAL A 22 -3.23 23.38 -8.43
CA VAL A 22 -4.26 22.48 -8.96
C VAL A 22 -5.15 23.17 -10.00
N THR A 23 -5.54 24.44 -9.73
CA THR A 23 -6.34 25.25 -10.65
C THR A 23 -5.62 25.47 -11.99
N ALA A 24 -4.31 25.74 -11.96
CA ALA A 24 -3.53 25.93 -13.16
C ALA A 24 -3.55 24.70 -14.08
N ILE A 25 -3.37 23.51 -13.52
CA ILE A 25 -3.44 22.27 -14.29
C ILE A 25 -4.83 22.00 -14.84
N GLY A 26 -5.88 22.25 -14.05
CA GLY A 26 -7.25 22.09 -14.53
C GLY A 26 -7.59 23.03 -15.71
N ARG A 27 -7.07 24.26 -15.68
CA ARG A 27 -7.19 25.20 -16.82
C ARG A 27 -6.45 24.69 -18.06
N ILE A 28 -5.22 24.22 -17.91
CA ILE A 28 -4.43 23.62 -19.00
C ILE A 28 -5.17 22.43 -19.62
N ARG A 29 -5.92 21.68 -18.82
CA ARG A 29 -6.76 20.57 -19.28
C ARG A 29 -8.10 20.97 -19.87
N GLY A 30 -8.41 22.27 -19.91
CA GLY A 30 -9.59 22.82 -20.58
C GLY A 30 -10.85 22.89 -19.73
N LEU A 31 -10.77 22.76 -18.39
CA LEU A 31 -11.94 22.92 -17.53
C LEU A 31 -12.45 24.36 -17.54
N SER A 32 -13.77 24.53 -17.68
CA SER A 32 -14.43 25.83 -17.52
C SER A 32 -14.37 26.30 -16.06
N ASN A 33 -14.41 27.60 -15.82
CA ASN A 33 -14.20 28.19 -14.49
C ASN A 33 -15.15 27.64 -13.42
N GLY A 34 -16.43 27.41 -13.71
CA GLY A 34 -17.41 26.87 -12.76
C GLY A 34 -17.07 25.42 -12.34
N VAL A 35 -16.86 24.55 -13.32
CA VAL A 35 -16.50 23.14 -13.11
C VAL A 35 -15.15 23.03 -12.40
N LEU A 36 -14.18 23.84 -12.82
CA LEU A 36 -12.85 23.85 -12.25
C LEU A 36 -12.84 24.16 -10.75
N GLN A 37 -13.57 25.18 -10.31
CA GLN A 37 -13.64 25.54 -8.90
C GLN A 37 -14.31 24.44 -8.06
N GLN A 38 -15.33 23.80 -8.61
CA GLN A 38 -16.00 22.67 -7.95
C GLN A 38 -15.04 21.48 -7.81
N GLU A 39 -14.39 21.05 -8.89
CA GLU A 39 -13.45 19.91 -8.86
C GLU A 39 -12.26 20.18 -7.94
N VAL A 40 -11.65 21.37 -8.00
CA VAL A 40 -10.55 21.74 -7.10
C VAL A 40 -10.99 21.62 -5.65
N ASN A 41 -12.15 22.17 -5.29
CA ASN A 41 -12.68 22.09 -3.93
C ASN A 41 -12.90 20.63 -3.50
N GLU A 42 -13.51 19.83 -4.35
CA GLU A 42 -13.81 18.43 -4.09
C GLU A 42 -12.52 17.59 -3.85
N ILE A 43 -11.53 17.72 -4.72
CA ILE A 43 -10.26 17.02 -4.58
C ILE A 43 -9.55 17.41 -3.28
N LEU A 44 -9.46 18.71 -2.98
CA LEU A 44 -8.79 19.19 -1.78
C LEU A 44 -9.51 18.74 -0.50
N GLN A 45 -10.83 18.60 -0.52
CA GLN A 45 -11.62 18.04 0.59
C GLN A 45 -11.38 16.54 0.75
N LYS A 46 -11.45 15.75 -0.34
CA LYS A 46 -11.23 14.31 -0.34
C LYS A 46 -9.84 13.96 0.21
N LEU A 47 -8.84 14.77 -0.10
CA LEU A 47 -7.45 14.59 0.38
C LEU A 47 -7.18 15.19 1.78
N ASP A 48 -8.17 15.84 2.40
CA ASP A 48 -8.03 16.53 3.69
C ASP A 48 -6.92 17.60 3.70
N ILE A 49 -6.80 18.33 2.62
CA ILE A 49 -5.85 19.45 2.49
C ILE A 49 -6.53 20.81 2.24
N LYS A 50 -7.86 20.84 2.17
CA LYS A 50 -8.65 22.05 1.93
C LYS A 50 -8.31 23.19 2.90
N LYS A 51 -8.16 22.91 4.20
CA LYS A 51 -7.79 23.90 5.22
C LYS A 51 -6.42 24.55 4.97
N ARG A 52 -5.61 23.99 4.08
CA ARG A 52 -4.25 24.44 3.76
C ARG A 52 -4.14 24.94 2.31
N GLU A 53 -5.24 25.10 1.62
CA GLU A 53 -5.29 25.44 0.19
C GLU A 53 -4.50 26.70 -0.20
N ASN A 54 -4.38 27.66 0.73
CA ASN A 54 -3.66 28.91 0.53
C ASN A 54 -2.17 28.86 0.92
N LYS A 55 -1.67 27.73 1.46
CA LYS A 55 -0.25 27.57 1.75
C LYS A 55 0.54 27.46 0.44
N THR A 56 1.64 28.20 0.37
CA THR A 56 2.55 28.23 -0.78
C THR A 56 3.56 27.08 -0.75
N GLY A 57 4.08 26.69 -1.89
CA GLY A 57 4.88 25.48 -2.08
C GLY A 57 6.08 25.33 -1.14
N GLU A 58 6.78 26.43 -0.82
CA GLU A 58 7.92 26.46 0.10
C GLU A 58 7.53 26.18 1.56
N LYS A 59 6.26 26.40 1.93
CA LYS A 59 5.73 26.19 3.29
C LYS A 59 5.08 24.83 3.49
N LEU A 60 5.13 23.96 2.48
CA LEU A 60 4.53 22.63 2.55
C LEU A 60 5.51 21.61 3.11
N SER A 61 5.00 20.71 3.97
CA SER A 61 5.71 19.48 4.35
C SER A 61 5.82 18.53 3.16
N GLY A 62 6.70 17.53 3.23
CA GLY A 62 6.85 16.50 2.19
C GLY A 62 5.53 15.88 1.79
N GLY A 63 4.74 15.41 2.75
CA GLY A 63 3.43 14.82 2.49
C GLY A 63 2.43 15.79 1.85
N LEU A 64 2.42 17.08 2.25
CA LEU A 64 1.54 18.07 1.59
C LEU A 64 2.00 18.38 0.16
N LYS A 65 3.30 18.40 -0.11
CA LYS A 65 3.83 18.51 -1.48
C LYS A 65 3.36 17.33 -2.32
N ARG A 66 3.45 16.12 -1.78
CA ARG A 66 3.02 14.87 -2.42
C ARG A 66 1.53 14.91 -2.77
N LEU A 67 0.68 15.23 -1.79
CA LEU A 67 -0.76 15.37 -2.00
C LEU A 67 -1.14 16.48 -2.98
N THR A 68 -0.40 17.58 -3.01
CA THR A 68 -0.58 18.64 -4.01
C THR A 68 -0.29 18.14 -5.42
N SER A 69 0.82 17.43 -5.60
CA SER A 69 1.20 16.86 -6.91
C SER A 69 0.23 15.78 -7.36
N PHE A 70 -0.25 14.97 -6.43
CA PHE A 70 -1.33 14.02 -6.71
C PHE A 70 -2.60 14.75 -7.17
N ALA A 71 -3.05 15.79 -6.44
CA ALA A 71 -4.21 16.58 -6.84
C ALA A 71 -4.04 17.18 -8.25
N MET A 72 -2.84 17.66 -8.59
CA MET A 72 -2.50 18.13 -9.94
C MET A 72 -2.57 17.00 -10.99
N ALA A 73 -2.17 15.79 -10.65
CA ALA A 73 -2.24 14.64 -11.56
C ALA A 73 -3.68 14.20 -11.86
N VAL A 74 -4.60 14.33 -10.89
CA VAL A 74 -5.96 13.80 -10.96
C VAL A 74 -7.05 14.84 -11.18
N ILE A 75 -6.75 16.14 -11.23
CA ILE A 75 -7.73 17.15 -11.64
C ILE A 75 -8.14 16.92 -13.10
N SER A 76 -9.43 16.86 -13.42
CA SER A 76 -9.91 16.41 -14.73
C SER A 76 -9.23 15.11 -15.16
N PRO A 77 -9.49 13.99 -14.48
CA PRO A 77 -8.65 12.81 -14.56
C PRO A 77 -8.65 12.25 -15.99
N PRO A 78 -7.47 12.01 -16.59
CA PRO A 78 -7.37 11.38 -17.88
C PRO A 78 -7.66 9.88 -17.76
N LYS A 79 -7.74 9.19 -18.90
CA LYS A 79 -8.01 7.75 -18.91
C LYS A 79 -6.93 6.93 -18.20
N ILE A 80 -5.66 7.36 -18.29
CA ILE A 80 -4.50 6.68 -17.68
C ILE A 80 -3.79 7.65 -16.73
N ILE A 81 -3.56 7.20 -15.50
CA ILE A 81 -2.90 7.95 -14.44
C ILE A 81 -1.69 7.14 -13.98
N LEU A 82 -0.50 7.72 -14.15
CA LEU A 82 0.78 7.13 -13.74
C LEU A 82 1.26 7.83 -12.48
N LEU A 83 1.56 7.07 -11.42
CA LEU A 83 1.92 7.59 -10.10
C LEU A 83 3.20 6.92 -9.63
N ASP A 84 4.22 7.72 -9.32
CA ASP A 84 5.51 7.23 -8.85
C ASP A 84 5.68 7.58 -7.37
N GLU A 85 5.88 6.52 -6.52
CA GLU A 85 6.07 6.60 -5.07
C GLU A 85 5.03 7.50 -4.37
N LEU A 86 3.77 7.24 -4.66
CA LEU A 86 2.63 8.08 -4.32
C LEU A 86 2.48 8.38 -2.82
N THR A 87 2.79 7.42 -1.94
CA THR A 87 2.47 7.48 -0.52
C THR A 87 3.63 7.87 0.38
N ASN A 88 4.81 8.09 -0.18
CA ASN A 88 5.98 8.52 0.58
C ASN A 88 5.70 9.85 1.30
N ASP A 89 6.13 9.94 2.57
CA ASP A 89 5.93 11.10 3.45
C ASP A 89 4.46 11.46 3.77
N VAL A 90 3.48 10.69 3.29
CA VAL A 90 2.05 10.92 3.57
C VAL A 90 1.67 10.22 4.87
N ASP A 91 1.03 10.96 5.77
CA ASP A 91 0.55 10.40 7.03
C ASP A 91 -0.54 9.32 6.82
N PRO A 92 -0.69 8.35 7.75
CA PRO A 92 -1.60 7.21 7.57
C PRO A 92 -3.05 7.59 7.26
N ILE A 93 -3.56 8.67 7.86
CA ILE A 93 -4.96 9.10 7.66
C ILE A 93 -5.17 9.59 6.24
N ARG A 94 -4.28 10.46 5.73
CA ARG A 94 -4.37 10.97 4.35
C ARG A 94 -4.02 9.91 3.33
N ARG A 95 -3.11 8.99 3.67
CA ARG A 95 -2.79 7.82 2.84
C ARG A 95 -4.04 6.97 2.57
N HIS A 96 -4.84 6.70 3.60
CA HIS A 96 -6.11 5.97 3.43
C HIS A 96 -7.09 6.73 2.51
N LYS A 97 -7.26 8.06 2.69
CA LYS A 97 -8.11 8.89 1.84
C LYS A 97 -7.64 8.91 0.38
N LEU A 98 -6.33 8.94 0.17
CA LEU A 98 -5.72 8.89 -1.15
C LEU A 98 -6.04 7.57 -1.86
N TRP A 99 -5.84 6.42 -1.20
CA TRP A 99 -6.19 5.11 -1.75
C TRP A 99 -7.70 4.97 -2.02
N SER A 100 -8.54 5.50 -1.13
CA SER A 100 -10.00 5.51 -1.35
C SER A 100 -10.37 6.30 -2.60
N TYR A 101 -9.72 7.44 -2.83
CA TYR A 101 -9.95 8.24 -4.03
C TYR A 101 -9.44 7.54 -5.31
N LEU A 102 -8.30 6.87 -5.26
CA LEU A 102 -7.82 6.06 -6.38
C LEU A 102 -8.78 4.92 -6.75
N LYS A 103 -9.34 4.25 -5.76
CA LYS A 103 -10.38 3.22 -6.00
C LYS A 103 -11.64 3.81 -6.62
N GLU A 104 -12.05 5.00 -6.21
CA GLU A 104 -13.15 5.71 -6.85
C GLU A 104 -12.85 6.01 -8.33
N LEU A 105 -11.64 6.48 -8.64
CA LEU A 105 -11.23 6.71 -10.03
C LEU A 105 -11.24 5.42 -10.85
N ALA A 106 -10.67 4.35 -10.32
CA ALA A 106 -10.67 3.04 -10.98
C ALA A 106 -12.09 2.52 -11.23
N SER A 107 -13.02 2.67 -10.27
CA SER A 107 -14.42 2.27 -10.43
C SER A 107 -15.15 3.08 -11.52
N LYS A 108 -14.69 4.30 -11.82
CA LYS A 108 -15.19 5.15 -12.92
C LYS A 108 -14.55 4.80 -14.28
N GLY A 109 -13.70 3.77 -14.34
CA GLY A 109 -13.07 3.29 -15.57
C GLY A 109 -11.72 3.92 -15.90
N HIS A 110 -11.11 4.67 -14.97
CA HIS A 110 -9.74 5.14 -15.14
C HIS A 110 -8.74 4.01 -14.85
N ILE A 111 -7.65 3.97 -15.61
CA ILE A 111 -6.52 3.05 -15.39
C ILE A 111 -5.52 3.77 -14.51
N VAL A 112 -5.25 3.21 -13.34
CA VAL A 112 -4.28 3.73 -12.39
C VAL A 112 -3.08 2.80 -12.34
N VAL A 113 -1.91 3.31 -12.65
CA VAL A 113 -0.63 2.58 -12.58
C VAL A 113 0.23 3.25 -11.52
N ILE A 114 0.67 2.47 -10.55
CA ILE A 114 1.48 2.94 -9.42
C ILE A 114 2.80 2.19 -9.42
N VAL A 115 3.90 2.93 -9.37
CA VAL A 115 5.23 2.40 -9.10
C VAL A 115 5.51 2.64 -7.62
N THR A 116 5.86 1.58 -6.88
CA THR A 116 6.16 1.68 -5.45
C THR A 116 7.00 0.50 -4.99
N HIS A 117 7.77 0.70 -3.93
CA HIS A 117 8.45 -0.35 -3.19
C HIS A 117 7.64 -0.82 -1.95
N ASN A 118 6.48 -0.22 -1.70
CA ASN A 118 5.63 -0.60 -0.56
C ASN A 118 4.70 -1.76 -0.90
N ILE A 119 5.20 -2.96 -0.76
CA ILE A 119 4.49 -4.21 -1.10
C ILE A 119 3.18 -4.35 -0.32
N LEU A 120 3.16 -3.97 0.98
CA LEU A 120 1.96 -4.06 1.81
C LEU A 120 0.80 -3.20 1.28
N GLU A 121 1.09 -2.06 0.65
CA GLU A 121 0.06 -1.24 0.01
C GLU A 121 -0.45 -1.88 -1.28
N VAL A 122 0.44 -2.52 -2.06
CA VAL A 122 0.06 -3.27 -3.25
C VAL A 122 -0.92 -4.38 -2.88
N GLU A 123 -0.59 -5.21 -1.90
CA GLU A 123 -1.46 -6.29 -1.41
C GLU A 123 -2.83 -5.79 -0.94
N LYS A 124 -2.85 -4.66 -0.27
CA LYS A 124 -4.09 -4.12 0.31
C LYS A 124 -4.99 -3.44 -0.71
N TYR A 125 -4.43 -2.80 -1.72
CA TYR A 125 -5.18 -1.86 -2.54
C TYR A 125 -5.14 -2.12 -4.04
N ALA A 126 -4.13 -2.81 -4.57
CA ALA A 126 -4.02 -3.07 -6.00
C ALA A 126 -4.91 -4.24 -6.44
N ASP A 127 -5.29 -4.25 -7.73
CA ASP A 127 -5.99 -5.37 -8.35
C ASP A 127 -5.00 -6.33 -9.00
N LYS A 128 -3.93 -5.78 -9.61
CA LYS A 128 -2.86 -6.50 -10.30
C LYS A 128 -1.51 -5.94 -9.93
N TYR A 129 -0.48 -6.77 -10.06
CA TYR A 129 0.91 -6.35 -9.84
C TYR A 129 1.85 -6.87 -10.93
N TYR A 130 2.94 -6.15 -11.09
CA TYR A 130 4.12 -6.55 -11.86
C TYR A 130 5.34 -6.33 -10.97
N LEU A 131 6.08 -7.38 -10.70
CA LEU A 131 7.33 -7.31 -9.95
C LEU A 131 8.50 -7.19 -10.92
N PHE A 132 9.28 -6.13 -10.76
CA PHE A 132 10.48 -5.89 -11.55
C PHE A 132 11.73 -6.21 -10.75
N GLU A 133 12.67 -6.88 -11.39
CA GLU A 133 14.02 -7.12 -10.88
C GLU A 133 15.02 -6.96 -12.01
N ASN A 134 16.10 -6.19 -11.78
CA ASN A 134 17.14 -5.93 -12.77
C ASN A 134 16.59 -5.45 -14.14
N GLY A 135 15.53 -4.62 -14.12
CA GLY A 135 14.92 -4.05 -15.32
C GLY A 135 14.04 -5.01 -16.12
N LYS A 136 13.76 -6.22 -15.59
CA LYS A 136 12.89 -7.22 -16.21
C LYS A 136 11.71 -7.54 -15.32
N VAL A 137 10.58 -7.92 -15.93
CA VAL A 137 9.44 -8.45 -15.18
C VAL A 137 9.82 -9.84 -14.67
N LYS A 138 9.89 -10.00 -13.36
CA LYS A 138 10.16 -11.30 -12.70
C LYS A 138 8.88 -12.12 -12.56
N THR A 139 7.82 -11.47 -12.10
CA THR A 139 6.49 -12.09 -11.97
C THR A 139 5.40 -11.03 -12.08
N TYR A 140 4.19 -11.48 -12.36
CA TYR A 140 3.00 -10.64 -12.42
C TYR A 140 1.75 -11.47 -12.11
N GLY A 141 0.67 -10.83 -11.70
CA GLY A 141 -0.58 -11.55 -11.41
C GLY A 141 -1.68 -10.65 -10.83
N ASN A 142 -2.74 -11.30 -10.40
CA ASN A 142 -3.80 -10.66 -9.63
C ASN A 142 -3.43 -10.71 -8.14
N VAL A 143 -3.60 -9.60 -7.43
CA VAL A 143 -3.31 -9.55 -5.99
C VAL A 143 -4.19 -10.51 -5.19
N ARG A 144 -5.44 -10.73 -5.61
CA ARG A 144 -6.35 -11.69 -4.97
C ARG A 144 -5.86 -13.15 -5.02
N GLU A 145 -5.11 -13.51 -6.05
CA GLU A 145 -4.55 -14.86 -6.19
C GLU A 145 -3.40 -15.10 -5.23
N LEU A 146 -2.71 -14.05 -4.79
CA LEU A 146 -1.69 -14.11 -3.74
C LEU A 146 -2.30 -14.44 -2.37
N SER A 147 -3.47 -13.87 -2.08
CA SER A 147 -4.22 -14.15 -0.85
C SER A 147 -4.74 -15.60 -0.78
N VAL A 148 -4.71 -16.32 -1.89
CA VAL A 148 -5.03 -17.75 -2.01
C VAL A 148 -3.75 -18.59 -1.98
N SER A 149 -2.60 -18.02 -1.55
CA SER A 149 -1.41 -18.81 -1.23
C SER A 149 -1.83 -20.02 -0.40
N SER A 150 -1.43 -21.21 -0.84
CA SER A 150 -1.76 -22.46 -0.16
C SER A 150 -1.06 -22.59 1.20
N LYS A 151 -0.25 -21.62 1.56
CA LYS A 151 0.58 -21.64 2.78
C LYS A 151 0.18 -20.55 3.76
N SER A 152 0.23 -20.90 5.03
CA SER A 152 0.10 -20.00 6.17
C SER A 152 1.40 -19.96 6.96
N ILE A 153 1.77 -18.77 7.41
CA ILE A 153 2.88 -18.57 8.33
C ILE A 153 2.29 -18.41 9.73
N VAL A 154 2.63 -19.31 10.62
CA VAL A 154 2.21 -19.25 12.01
C VAL A 154 3.41 -18.94 12.89
N ARG A 155 3.29 -17.89 13.70
CA ARG A 155 4.31 -17.47 14.67
C ARG A 155 3.75 -17.58 16.06
N PHE A 156 4.55 -18.10 16.99
CA PHE A 156 4.17 -18.19 18.41
C PHE A 156 5.39 -18.17 19.32
N LEU A 157 5.17 -17.77 20.56
CA LEU A 157 6.22 -17.64 21.56
C LEU A 157 6.03 -18.67 22.65
N VAL A 158 7.02 -19.57 22.81
CA VAL A 158 7.03 -20.60 23.84
C VAL A 158 7.84 -20.15 25.05
N LYS A 159 7.38 -20.49 26.25
CA LYS A 159 8.09 -20.19 27.50
C LYS A 159 9.35 -21.05 27.69
N SER A 160 9.40 -22.24 27.10
CA SER A 160 10.54 -23.17 27.20
C SER A 160 10.67 -23.95 25.90
N LYS A 161 11.90 -24.22 25.48
CA LYS A 161 12.20 -25.09 24.33
C LYS A 161 11.63 -26.50 24.49
N ARG A 162 11.46 -27.00 25.72
CA ARG A 162 10.85 -28.31 25.99
C ARG A 162 9.38 -28.39 25.46
N THR A 163 8.70 -27.25 25.32
CA THR A 163 7.34 -27.20 24.75
C THR A 163 7.32 -27.64 23.28
N LEU A 164 8.45 -27.65 22.60
CA LEU A 164 8.59 -28.01 21.19
C LEU A 164 9.02 -29.46 20.95
N GLU A 165 9.25 -30.27 22.00
CA GLU A 165 9.74 -31.67 21.87
C GLU A 165 8.77 -32.56 21.07
N ASP A 166 7.47 -32.26 21.15
CA ASP A 166 6.38 -32.96 20.44
C ASP A 166 5.75 -32.11 19.33
N PHE A 167 6.43 -31.05 18.89
CA PHE A 167 5.93 -30.18 17.84
C PHE A 167 5.88 -30.93 16.50
N PRO A 168 4.70 -31.01 15.84
CA PRO A 168 4.51 -31.96 14.74
C PRO A 168 4.94 -31.44 13.37
N PHE A 169 5.52 -30.23 13.27
CA PHE A 169 5.88 -29.58 12.03
C PHE A 169 7.32 -29.07 12.05
N GLU A 170 7.88 -28.82 10.87
CA GLU A 170 9.15 -28.10 10.72
C GLU A 170 8.97 -26.64 11.16
N TYR A 171 9.96 -26.09 11.80
CA TYR A 171 9.96 -24.74 12.31
C TYR A 171 11.35 -24.10 12.28
N ALA A 172 11.37 -22.77 12.24
CA ALA A 172 12.54 -21.95 12.53
C ALA A 172 12.30 -21.09 13.78
N ILE A 173 13.35 -20.61 14.38
CA ILE A 173 13.26 -19.59 15.44
C ILE A 173 13.79 -18.29 14.85
N ASN A 174 12.95 -17.26 14.80
CA ASN A 174 13.32 -15.98 14.27
C ASN A 174 14.20 -15.16 15.24
N ILE A 175 14.67 -14.00 14.80
CA ILE A 175 15.54 -13.11 15.59
C ILE A 175 14.87 -12.59 16.88
N ASN A 176 13.55 -12.62 16.97
CA ASN A 176 12.79 -12.24 18.15
C ASN A 176 12.55 -13.40 19.11
N GLY A 177 13.05 -14.59 18.81
CA GLY A 177 12.85 -15.79 19.62
C GLY A 177 11.49 -16.46 19.42
N GLU A 178 10.70 -16.04 18.41
CA GLU A 178 9.44 -16.68 18.07
C GLU A 178 9.66 -17.91 17.20
N VAL A 179 8.88 -18.94 17.45
CA VAL A 179 8.79 -20.11 16.57
C VAL A 179 7.99 -19.71 15.33
N GLU A 180 8.56 -19.91 14.17
CA GLU A 180 7.92 -19.66 12.89
C GLU A 180 7.76 -20.97 12.13
N CYS A 181 6.55 -21.27 11.71
CA CYS A 181 6.19 -22.46 10.98
C CYS A 181 5.39 -22.09 9.72
N GLN A 182 5.86 -22.57 8.58
CA GLN A 182 5.17 -22.38 7.31
C GLN A 182 4.45 -23.67 6.92
N LEU A 183 3.15 -23.61 6.73
CA LEU A 183 2.28 -24.77 6.53
C LEU A 183 1.30 -24.57 5.39
N ASP A 184 0.96 -25.67 4.72
CA ASP A 184 -0.22 -25.72 3.86
C ASP A 184 -1.49 -25.42 4.68
N ASN A 185 -2.41 -24.66 4.12
CA ASN A 185 -3.64 -24.25 4.81
C ASN A 185 -4.44 -25.45 5.37
N GLN A 186 -4.34 -26.62 4.74
CA GLN A 186 -4.98 -27.85 5.21
C GLN A 186 -4.41 -28.37 6.54
N LYS A 187 -3.19 -28.03 6.88
CA LYS A 187 -2.49 -28.47 8.11
C LYS A 187 -2.66 -27.49 9.26
N VAL A 188 -3.17 -26.31 9.01
CA VAL A 188 -3.30 -25.23 9.99
C VAL A 188 -4.23 -25.64 11.15
N SER A 189 -5.31 -26.39 10.88
CA SER A 189 -6.20 -26.88 11.93
C SER A 189 -5.49 -27.74 12.98
N LYS A 190 -4.61 -28.65 12.55
CA LYS A 190 -3.80 -29.47 13.46
C LYS A 190 -2.85 -28.64 14.32
N LEU A 191 -2.27 -27.60 13.72
CA LEU A 191 -1.42 -26.68 14.46
C LEU A 191 -2.22 -25.90 15.50
N PHE A 192 -3.43 -25.47 15.17
CA PHE A 192 -4.29 -24.79 16.13
C PHE A 192 -4.68 -25.68 17.30
N GLU A 193 -5.00 -26.94 17.09
CA GLU A 193 -5.26 -27.91 18.16
C GLU A 193 -4.04 -28.03 19.10
N TRP A 194 -2.84 -28.13 18.53
CA TRP A 194 -1.61 -28.20 19.28
C TRP A 194 -1.34 -26.91 20.08
N ILE A 195 -1.55 -25.73 19.49
CA ILE A 195 -1.40 -24.41 20.14
C ILE A 195 -2.41 -24.24 21.26
N ALA A 196 -3.69 -24.58 21.02
CA ALA A 196 -4.78 -24.42 22.00
C ALA A 196 -4.49 -25.19 23.29
N ASP A 197 -4.08 -26.47 23.20
CA ASP A 197 -3.72 -27.27 24.38
C ASP A 197 -2.57 -26.61 25.18
N ARG A 198 -1.63 -25.94 24.52
CA ARG A 198 -0.49 -25.31 25.19
C ARG A 198 -0.78 -23.91 25.72
N ILE A 199 -1.73 -23.20 25.15
CA ILE A 199 -2.25 -21.94 25.71
C ILE A 199 -2.94 -22.23 27.02
N ASP A 200 -3.81 -23.25 27.09
CA ASP A 200 -4.53 -23.65 28.30
C ASP A 200 -3.55 -24.02 29.43
N LYS A 201 -2.44 -24.65 29.08
CA LYS A 201 -1.34 -24.99 30.00
C LYS A 201 -0.38 -23.80 30.29
N LYS A 202 -0.67 -22.62 29.75
CA LYS A 202 0.17 -21.38 29.87
C LYS A 202 1.61 -21.55 29.37
N LEU A 203 1.85 -22.45 28.43
CA LEU A 203 3.16 -22.71 27.83
C LEU A 203 3.45 -21.83 26.61
N ILE A 204 2.41 -21.30 25.97
CA ILE A 204 2.47 -20.32 24.88
C ILE A 204 1.88 -19.01 25.38
N SER A 205 2.57 -17.89 25.12
CA SER A 205 2.16 -16.56 25.57
C SER A 205 1.58 -15.67 24.47
N TYR A 206 1.87 -16.00 23.20
CA TYR A 206 1.46 -15.25 22.03
C TYR A 206 1.41 -16.19 20.82
N TYR A 207 0.47 -15.95 19.93
CA TYR A 207 0.50 -16.54 18.58
C TYR A 207 -0.13 -15.60 17.56
N SER A 208 0.31 -15.72 16.32
CA SER A 208 -0.28 -15.03 15.17
C SER A 208 -0.31 -15.98 13.97
N VAL A 209 -1.28 -15.77 13.10
CA VAL A 209 -1.42 -16.48 11.83
C VAL A 209 -1.57 -15.46 10.74
N ALA A 210 -0.74 -15.59 9.73
CA ALA A 210 -0.81 -14.79 8.52
C ALA A 210 -0.78 -15.71 7.30
N THR A 211 -1.44 -15.33 6.24
CA THR A 211 -1.18 -15.91 4.93
C THR A 211 0.15 -15.40 4.43
N GLU A 212 0.85 -16.22 3.68
CA GLU A 212 2.07 -15.80 2.98
C GLU A 212 1.80 -14.55 2.15
N THR A 213 2.64 -13.53 2.31
CA THR A 213 2.50 -12.24 1.65
C THR A 213 3.43 -12.16 0.44
N LEU A 214 3.19 -11.17 -0.45
CA LEU A 214 4.15 -10.82 -1.52
C LEU A 214 5.54 -10.51 -0.95
N ASN A 215 5.59 -9.95 0.26
CA ASN A 215 6.84 -9.60 0.91
C ASN A 215 7.62 -10.86 1.35
N ASP A 216 6.92 -11.87 1.84
CA ASP A 216 7.51 -13.16 2.20
C ASP A 216 8.03 -13.89 0.94
N SER A 217 7.21 -13.94 -0.10
CA SER A 217 7.60 -14.48 -1.42
C SER A 217 8.74 -13.69 -2.07
N TYR A 218 8.82 -12.36 -1.87
CA TYR A 218 9.89 -11.53 -2.40
C TYR A 218 11.24 -11.87 -1.75
N GLY A 219 11.27 -12.12 -0.44
CA GLY A 219 12.47 -12.57 0.27
C GLY A 219 13.03 -13.88 -0.31
N GLU A 220 12.19 -14.90 -0.48
CA GLU A 220 12.57 -16.19 -1.07
C GLU A 220 13.00 -16.08 -2.55
N LEU A 221 12.45 -15.12 -3.29
CA LEU A 221 12.79 -14.88 -4.68
C LEU A 221 14.07 -14.05 -4.86
N ALA A 222 14.45 -13.25 -3.88
CA ALA A 222 15.68 -12.45 -3.90
C ALA A 222 16.94 -13.26 -3.53
N GLU A 223 16.79 -14.40 -2.84
CA GLU A 223 17.88 -15.29 -2.44
C GLU A 223 18.22 -16.36 -3.50
N LYS A 224 17.51 -16.46 -4.60
CA LYS A 224 17.75 -17.35 -5.74
C LYS A 224 18.27 -16.59 -6.96
#